data_3d28bc2b8b8d6427d84c2fd8b76ece5a
#
_entry.id   3d28bc2b8b8d6427d84c2fd8b76ece5a
#
_cell.length_a   1.000
_cell.length_b   1.000
_cell.length_c   1.000
_cell.angle_alpha   90.00
_cell.angle_beta   90.00
_cell.angle_gamma   90.00
#
_symmetry.space_group_name_H-M   'P 1'
#
loop_
_entity.id
_entity.type
_entity.pdbx_description
1 polymer ?
#
loop_
_entity_poly.entity_id
_entity_poly.type
_entity_poly.pdbx_seq_one_letter_code
_entity_poly.pdbx_strand_id
1 'polypeptide(L)'
;GVNAFIRGIDSLASEGLPAAVIMCTNRLDALDPAVKRRAAEVLLFKRPSLEQRKSVLEQSLLPFDLDGKTITKIAEITGESKTRNYGFSFSDITQRLIPAIILDAYPNKAVTKESALAVALSIQPTPPFGGTVYE
;
A
#
# COMPACT_ATOMS: atom_id res chain seq x y z
N GLY A 1 -6.41 25.77 -9.31
CA GLY A 1 -7.02 25.44 -8.02
C GLY A 1 -8.24 24.54 -8.18
N VAL A 2 -8.90 24.26 -7.08
CA VAL A 2 -10.07 23.37 -7.04
C VAL A 2 -11.19 23.86 -7.98
N ASN A 3 -11.48 25.14 -7.98
CA ASN A 3 -12.54 25.69 -8.84
C ASN A 3 -12.29 25.53 -10.32
N ALA A 4 -11.04 25.67 -10.76
CA ALA A 4 -10.66 25.44 -12.17
C ALA A 4 -10.83 23.96 -12.53
N PHE A 5 -10.46 23.05 -11.66
CA PHE A 5 -10.65 21.61 -11.80
C PHE A 5 -12.12 21.22 -11.93
N ILE A 6 -12.97 21.75 -11.04
CA ILE A 6 -14.42 21.51 -11.06
C ILE A 6 -15.03 21.99 -12.38
N ARG A 7 -14.66 23.19 -12.85
CA ARG A 7 -15.14 23.71 -14.13
C ARG A 7 -14.71 22.86 -15.29
N GLY A 8 -13.48 22.29 -15.25
CA GLY A 8 -13.00 21.39 -16.27
C GLY A 8 -13.83 20.10 -16.34
N ILE A 9 -14.15 19.51 -15.20
CA ILE A 9 -15.01 18.32 -15.14
C ILE A 9 -16.41 18.63 -15.65
N ASP A 10 -17.01 19.73 -15.21
CA ASP A 10 -18.35 20.13 -15.63
C ASP A 10 -18.40 20.43 -17.15
N SER A 11 -17.35 21.01 -17.71
CA SER A 11 -17.21 21.24 -19.15
C SER A 11 -17.17 19.94 -19.94
N LEU A 12 -16.37 18.94 -19.49
CA LEU A 12 -16.32 17.63 -20.14
C LEU A 12 -17.69 16.94 -20.12
N ALA A 13 -18.41 17.01 -19.01
CA ALA A 13 -19.73 16.42 -18.88
C ALA A 13 -20.75 17.12 -19.80
N SER A 14 -20.74 18.46 -19.87
CA SER A 14 -21.68 19.22 -20.69
C SER A 14 -21.43 19.08 -22.19
N GLU A 15 -20.20 18.86 -22.61
CA GLU A 15 -19.83 18.64 -24.00
C GLU A 15 -20.09 17.21 -24.47
N GLY A 16 -20.45 16.31 -23.58
CA GLY A 16 -20.72 14.90 -23.90
C GLY A 16 -19.51 14.15 -24.42
N LEU A 17 -18.31 14.57 -24.04
CA LEU A 17 -17.07 13.91 -24.47
C LEU A 17 -16.90 12.56 -23.80
N PRO A 18 -16.49 11.51 -24.53
CA PRO A 18 -16.24 10.18 -23.95
C PRO A 18 -14.90 10.17 -23.22
N ALA A 19 -14.84 10.82 -22.05
CA ALA A 19 -13.66 10.94 -21.24
C ALA A 19 -13.91 10.44 -19.83
N ALA A 20 -12.90 9.85 -19.22
CA ALA A 20 -12.90 9.49 -17.80
C ALA A 20 -11.81 10.27 -17.10
N VAL A 21 -12.14 10.82 -15.93
CA VAL A 21 -11.19 11.49 -15.05
C VAL A 21 -11.04 10.65 -13.81
N ILE A 22 -9.81 10.23 -13.51
CA ILE A 22 -9.48 9.42 -12.34
C ILE A 22 -8.64 10.26 -11.39
N MET A 23 -9.10 10.37 -10.15
CA MET A 23 -8.38 11.06 -9.09
C MET A 23 -7.97 10.10 -8.02
N CYS A 24 -6.74 10.24 -7.51
CA CYS A 24 -6.23 9.44 -6.41
C CYS A 24 -5.87 10.34 -5.23
N THR A 25 -6.25 9.92 -4.03
CA THR A 25 -5.85 10.59 -2.80
C THR A 25 -5.65 9.55 -1.70
N ASN A 26 -4.71 9.79 -0.80
CA ASN A 26 -4.57 9.03 0.43
C ASN A 26 -5.26 9.73 1.61
N ARG A 27 -5.94 10.84 1.38
CA ARG A 27 -6.62 11.64 2.40
C ARG A 27 -8.02 12.05 1.91
N LEU A 28 -8.92 11.08 1.89
CA LEU A 28 -10.30 11.30 1.45
C LEU A 28 -11.02 12.34 2.31
N ASP A 29 -10.73 12.37 3.61
CA ASP A 29 -11.29 13.33 4.57
C ASP A 29 -10.88 14.78 4.28
N ALA A 30 -9.71 14.98 3.69
CA ALA A 30 -9.20 16.30 3.33
C ALA A 30 -9.65 16.79 1.95
N LEU A 31 -10.32 15.93 1.18
CA LEU A 31 -10.78 16.29 -0.16
C LEU A 31 -11.98 17.23 -0.10
N ASP A 32 -11.96 18.25 -0.97
CA ASP A 32 -13.06 19.22 -1.04
C ASP A 32 -14.39 18.51 -1.31
N PRO A 33 -15.44 18.80 -0.52
CA PRO A 33 -16.77 18.19 -0.70
C PRO A 33 -17.36 18.40 -2.10
N ALA A 34 -17.07 19.52 -2.75
CA ALA A 34 -17.53 19.78 -4.11
C ALA A 34 -16.92 18.83 -5.13
N VAL A 35 -15.68 18.40 -4.91
CA VAL A 35 -15.01 17.39 -5.74
C VAL A 35 -15.60 16.00 -5.47
N LYS A 36 -15.82 15.65 -4.21
CA LYS A 36 -16.44 14.37 -3.82
C LYS A 36 -17.82 14.19 -4.47
N ARG A 37 -18.63 15.23 -4.48
CA ARG A 37 -19.99 15.16 -5.05
C ARG A 37 -20.02 14.93 -6.56
N ARG A 38 -18.92 15.25 -7.25
CA ARG A 38 -18.82 15.07 -8.71
C ARG A 38 -18.26 13.71 -9.10
N ALA A 39 -17.77 12.94 -8.13
CA ALA A 39 -17.28 11.59 -8.39
C ALA A 39 -18.46 10.64 -8.63
N ALA A 40 -18.48 9.99 -9.77
CA ALA A 40 -19.47 8.97 -10.08
C ALA A 40 -19.27 7.73 -9.22
N GLU A 41 -18.02 7.44 -8.87
CA GLU A 41 -17.67 6.30 -8.06
C GLU A 41 -16.45 6.63 -7.19
N VAL A 42 -16.48 6.18 -5.95
CA VAL A 42 -15.36 6.31 -5.01
C VAL A 42 -14.89 4.91 -4.65
N LEU A 43 -13.68 4.58 -5.04
CA LEU A 43 -13.07 3.29 -4.74
C LEU A 43 -12.11 3.45 -3.57
N LEU A 44 -12.34 2.67 -2.52
CA LEU A 44 -11.49 2.67 -1.35
C LEU A 44 -10.48 1.53 -1.42
N PHE A 45 -9.20 1.86 -1.53
CA PHE A 45 -8.10 0.90 -1.51
C PHE A 45 -7.60 0.76 -0.08
N LYS A 46 -7.96 -0.33 0.55
CA LYS A 46 -7.55 -0.65 1.92
C LYS A 46 -6.11 -1.15 1.96
N ARG A 47 -5.52 -1.17 3.14
CA ARG A 47 -4.25 -1.86 3.36
C ARG A 47 -4.41 -3.34 3.06
N PRO A 48 -3.36 -4.02 2.57
CA PRO A 48 -3.48 -5.40 2.15
C PRO A 48 -3.83 -6.34 3.31
N SER A 49 -4.67 -7.32 3.01
CA SER A 49 -4.97 -8.44 3.90
C SER A 49 -3.76 -9.36 4.03
N LEU A 50 -3.83 -10.32 4.95
CA LEU A 50 -2.80 -11.36 5.10
C LEU A 50 -2.51 -12.07 3.77
N GLU A 51 -3.55 -12.49 3.07
CA GLU A 51 -3.41 -13.20 1.80
C GLU A 51 -2.79 -12.32 0.71
N GLN A 52 -3.16 -11.06 0.67
CA GLN A 52 -2.58 -10.11 -0.28
C GLN A 52 -1.10 -9.83 0.05
N ARG A 53 -0.76 -9.66 1.32
CA ARG A 53 0.64 -9.49 1.74
C ARG A 53 1.47 -10.73 1.37
N LYS A 54 0.94 -11.91 1.64
CA LYS A 54 1.59 -13.17 1.31
C LYS A 54 1.85 -13.27 -0.19
N SER A 55 0.87 -12.95 -1.03
CA SER A 55 0.99 -12.98 -2.48
C SER A 55 2.08 -12.03 -3.00
N VAL A 56 2.12 -10.81 -2.51
CA VAL A 56 3.15 -9.82 -2.89
C VAL A 56 4.53 -10.30 -2.47
N LEU A 57 4.68 -10.84 -1.26
CA LEU A 57 5.93 -11.37 -0.76
C LEU A 57 6.41 -12.58 -1.57
N GLU A 58 5.52 -13.49 -1.91
CA GLU A 58 5.85 -14.66 -2.73
C GLU A 58 6.42 -14.24 -4.09
N GLN A 59 5.76 -13.31 -4.76
CA GLN A 59 6.20 -12.81 -6.06
C GLN A 59 7.52 -12.06 -5.99
N SER A 60 7.67 -11.19 -5.01
CA SER A 60 8.84 -10.31 -4.91
C SER A 60 10.09 -11.04 -4.40
N LEU A 61 9.92 -12.06 -3.59
CA LEU A 61 11.01 -12.82 -3.00
C LEU A 61 11.26 -14.16 -3.71
N LEU A 62 10.56 -14.41 -4.82
CA LEU A 62 10.71 -15.63 -5.61
C LEU A 62 12.16 -15.97 -5.97
N PRO A 63 13.01 -15.02 -6.40
CA PRO A 63 14.40 -15.30 -6.74
C PRO A 63 15.26 -15.82 -5.59
N PHE A 64 14.83 -15.63 -4.35
CA PHE A 64 15.61 -15.98 -3.16
C PHE A 64 15.25 -17.33 -2.56
N ASP A 65 14.27 -18.02 -3.15
CA ASP A 65 13.87 -19.39 -2.78
C ASP A 65 13.59 -19.58 -1.29
N LEU A 66 12.89 -18.62 -0.68
CA LEU A 66 12.43 -18.72 0.69
C LEU A 66 11.25 -19.69 0.76
N ASP A 67 11.21 -20.53 1.80
CA ASP A 67 10.12 -21.49 1.94
C ASP A 67 8.78 -20.81 2.28
N GLY A 68 7.68 -21.54 2.04
CA GLY A 68 6.35 -21.03 2.27
C GLY A 68 6.07 -20.66 3.73
N LYS A 69 6.70 -21.34 4.67
CA LYS A 69 6.59 -21.03 6.11
C LYS A 69 7.21 -19.68 6.43
N THR A 70 8.36 -19.38 5.85
CA THR A 70 9.04 -18.09 6.04
C THR A 70 8.22 -16.96 5.45
N ILE A 71 7.70 -17.12 4.24
CA ILE A 71 6.83 -16.13 3.59
C ILE A 71 5.58 -15.88 4.43
N THR A 72 4.93 -16.94 4.91
CA THR A 72 3.75 -16.82 5.78
C THR A 72 4.08 -16.06 7.07
N LYS A 73 5.23 -16.38 7.67
CA LYS A 73 5.66 -15.70 8.89
C LYS A 73 5.91 -14.21 8.68
N ILE A 74 6.54 -13.84 7.59
CA ILE A 74 6.75 -12.43 7.22
C ILE A 74 5.40 -11.74 6.99
N ALA A 75 4.46 -12.40 6.31
CA ALA A 75 3.13 -11.87 6.08
C ALA A 75 2.37 -11.63 7.41
N GLU A 76 2.52 -12.51 8.38
CA GLU A 76 1.95 -12.34 9.72
C GLU A 76 2.60 -11.17 10.47
N ILE A 77 3.92 -11.09 10.47
CA ILE A 77 4.69 -10.00 11.11
C ILE A 77 4.28 -8.64 10.57
N THR A 78 4.00 -8.54 9.28
CA THR A 78 3.62 -7.30 8.61
C THR A 78 2.15 -6.92 8.78
N GLY A 79 1.37 -7.73 9.48
CA GLY A 79 -0.02 -7.45 9.80
C GLY A 79 -0.17 -6.56 11.03
N GLU A 80 -1.39 -6.52 11.54
CA GLU A 80 -1.71 -5.88 12.81
C GLU A 80 -1.01 -6.57 13.98
N SER A 81 -0.81 -5.84 15.06
CA SER A 81 -0.20 -6.37 16.26
C SER A 81 -0.96 -5.91 17.51
N LYS A 82 -0.54 -6.38 18.67
CA LYS A 82 -1.11 -5.95 19.96
C LYS A 82 -0.89 -4.46 20.23
N THR A 83 0.11 -3.86 19.60
CA THR A 83 0.50 -2.46 19.83
C THR A 83 0.04 -1.51 18.74
N ARG A 84 -0.49 -2.03 17.63
CA ARG A 84 -0.99 -1.21 16.54
C ARG A 84 -2.12 -1.91 15.77
N ASN A 85 -3.14 -1.16 15.45
CA ASN A 85 -4.33 -1.64 14.76
C ASN A 85 -4.24 -1.51 13.23
N TYR A 86 -3.05 -1.45 12.69
CA TYR A 86 -2.81 -1.40 11.25
C TYR A 86 -1.57 -2.20 10.87
N GLY A 87 -1.60 -2.79 9.71
CA GLY A 87 -0.47 -3.51 9.14
C GLY A 87 0.30 -2.66 8.12
N PHE A 88 1.21 -3.29 7.42
CA PHE A 88 1.98 -2.66 6.34
C PHE A 88 1.06 -2.33 5.16
N SER A 89 1.29 -1.18 4.54
CA SER A 89 0.69 -0.86 3.24
C SER A 89 1.43 -1.60 2.13
N PHE A 90 0.85 -1.62 0.91
CA PHE A 90 1.56 -2.15 -0.26
C PHE A 90 2.88 -1.43 -0.48
N SER A 91 2.90 -0.12 -0.31
CA SER A 91 4.11 0.69 -0.43
C SER A 91 5.15 0.34 0.63
N ASP A 92 4.73 0.11 1.88
CA ASP A 92 5.63 -0.34 2.93
C ASP A 92 6.33 -1.65 2.56
N ILE A 93 5.59 -2.58 1.97
CA ILE A 93 6.14 -3.88 1.56
C ILE A 93 7.07 -3.73 0.37
N THR A 94 6.61 -3.08 -0.71
CA THR A 94 7.32 -3.06 -1.99
C THR A 94 8.48 -2.07 -2.03
N GLN A 95 8.39 -0.97 -1.30
CA GLN A 95 9.38 0.11 -1.36
C GLN A 95 10.29 0.20 -0.14
N ARG A 96 9.92 -0.47 0.95
CA ARG A 96 10.72 -0.43 2.18
C ARG A 96 11.16 -1.82 2.63
N LEU A 97 10.24 -2.75 2.82
CA LEU A 97 10.53 -4.08 3.37
C LEU A 97 11.37 -4.92 2.40
N ILE A 98 10.89 -5.11 1.18
CA ILE A 98 11.58 -5.95 0.19
C ILE A 98 12.97 -5.40 -0.16
N PRO A 99 13.12 -4.09 -0.46
CA PRO A 99 14.46 -3.54 -0.65
C PRO A 99 15.37 -3.70 0.56
N ALA A 100 14.85 -3.58 1.78
CA ALA A 100 15.64 -3.75 3.00
C ALA A 100 16.13 -5.20 3.17
N ILE A 101 15.29 -6.18 2.86
CA ILE A 101 15.68 -7.60 2.88
C ILE A 101 16.80 -7.87 1.89
N ILE A 102 16.70 -7.33 0.68
CA ILE A 102 17.71 -7.51 -0.37
C ILE A 102 19.01 -6.82 0.00
N LEU A 103 18.93 -5.56 0.47
CA LEU A 103 20.12 -4.78 0.83
C LEU A 103 20.85 -5.34 2.05
N ASP A 104 20.14 -5.94 2.99
CA ASP A 104 20.77 -6.59 4.15
C ASP A 104 21.70 -7.73 3.74
N ALA A 105 21.39 -8.40 2.63
CA ALA A 105 22.20 -9.47 2.09
C ALA A 105 23.30 -9.01 1.13
N TYR A 106 23.17 -7.81 0.56
CA TYR A 106 24.11 -7.28 -0.44
C TYR A 106 25.43 -6.82 0.21
N PRO A 107 26.60 -6.98 -0.47
CA PRO A 107 26.76 -7.67 -1.76
C PRO A 107 27.16 -9.15 -1.63
N ASN A 108 27.55 -9.63 -0.46
CA ASN A 108 28.28 -10.89 -0.30
C ASN A 108 27.54 -11.96 0.50
N LYS A 109 26.30 -11.69 0.91
CA LYS A 109 25.49 -12.64 1.69
C LYS A 109 24.29 -13.09 0.88
N ALA A 110 23.80 -14.29 1.17
CA ALA A 110 22.54 -14.75 0.64
C ALA A 110 21.38 -14.24 1.50
N VAL A 111 20.22 -14.04 0.87
CA VAL A 111 18.99 -13.81 1.62
C VAL A 111 18.58 -15.13 2.29
N THR A 112 18.56 -15.14 3.61
CA THR A 112 18.17 -16.32 4.40
C THR A 112 16.85 -16.06 5.10
N LYS A 113 16.20 -17.13 5.58
CA LYS A 113 14.99 -16.99 6.38
C LYS A 113 15.25 -16.17 7.64
N GLU A 114 16.39 -16.37 8.30
CA GLU A 114 16.78 -15.64 9.50
C GLU A 114 16.97 -14.16 9.24
N SER A 115 17.67 -13.81 8.17
CA SER A 115 17.91 -12.41 7.79
C SER A 115 16.62 -11.72 7.38
N ALA A 116 15.78 -12.39 6.59
CA ALA A 116 14.51 -11.82 6.14
C ALA A 116 13.54 -11.57 7.31
N LEU A 117 13.44 -12.51 8.24
CA LEU A 117 12.61 -12.36 9.44
C LEU A 117 13.11 -11.24 10.34
N ALA A 118 14.42 -11.14 10.55
CA ALA A 118 15.02 -10.08 11.36
C ALA A 118 14.74 -8.70 10.77
N VAL A 119 14.86 -8.55 9.46
CA VAL A 119 14.55 -7.28 8.78
C VAL A 119 13.07 -6.95 8.90
N ALA A 120 12.18 -7.92 8.69
CA ALA A 120 10.74 -7.72 8.82
C ALA A 120 10.33 -7.24 10.22
N LEU A 121 10.97 -7.78 11.25
CA LEU A 121 10.74 -7.35 12.64
C LEU A 121 11.28 -5.96 12.95
N SER A 122 12.29 -5.50 12.22
CA SER A 122 12.95 -4.21 12.46
C SER A 122 12.22 -3.02 11.82
N ILE A 123 11.38 -3.25 10.81
CA ILE A 123 10.71 -2.19 10.08
C ILE A 123 9.32 -1.93 10.68
N GLN A 124 9.01 -0.65 10.87
CA GLN A 124 7.68 -0.23 11.30
C GLN A 124 6.87 0.25 10.09
N PRO A 125 5.58 -0.10 10.03
CA PRO A 125 4.72 0.39 8.96
C PRO A 125 4.45 1.88 9.09
N THR A 126 4.18 2.53 7.97
CA THR A 126 3.76 3.92 7.94
C THR A 126 2.37 4.04 8.58
N PRO A 127 2.18 4.94 9.57
CA PRO A 127 0.87 5.13 10.17
C PRO A 127 -0.15 5.66 9.15
N PRO A 128 -1.44 5.32 9.30
CA PRO A 128 -2.50 5.91 8.48
C PRO A 128 -2.67 7.40 8.79
N PHE A 129 -3.10 8.18 7.79
CA PHE A 129 -3.38 9.59 7.97
C PHE A 129 -4.55 9.81 8.93
N GLY A 130 -4.41 10.78 9.83
CA GLY A 130 -5.44 11.13 10.79
C GLY A 130 -5.77 10.04 11.81
N GLY A 131 -4.96 8.99 11.90
CA GLY A 131 -5.22 7.84 12.75
C GLY A 131 -6.35 6.93 12.26
N THR A 132 -6.90 7.19 11.06
CA THR A 132 -8.00 6.42 10.50
C THR A 132 -7.47 5.20 9.74
N VAL A 133 -8.05 4.03 10.04
CA VAL A 133 -7.76 2.79 9.34
C VAL A 133 -8.96 2.38 8.51
N TYR A 134 -8.77 2.24 7.21
CA TYR A 134 -9.79 1.73 6.29
C TYR A 134 -9.56 0.23 6.09
N GLU A 135 -10.42 -0.57 6.69
CA GLU A 135 -10.39 -2.04 6.57
C GLU A 135 -11.68 -2.61 5.99
#